data_f0c1072250f5a06e414800e0edda7481
#
_entry.id   f0c1072250f5a06e414800e0edda7481
#
_cell.length_a   1.000
_cell.length_b   1.000
_cell.length_c   1.000
_cell.angle_alpha   90.00
_cell.angle_beta   90.00
_cell.angle_gamma   90.00
#
_symmetry.space_group_name_H-M   'P 1'
#
loop_
_entity.id
_entity.type
_entity.pdbx_description
1 polymer ?
#
loop_
_entity_poly.entity_id
_entity_poly.type
_entity_poly.pdbx_seq_one_letter_code
_entity_poly.pdbx_strand_id
1 'polypeptide(L)'
;EHPVLSLDLTFSADLANSAERLEWFRRAATTEAFFSFISGIIVRREKWQSGELPMAFTKSCWGHVARLFGLVASGLKVCYVDEIWLDQRGENDSFADKGIVNRFRIGIEGYHRLADVFFGHDSEEAFHIRRVIQNEFGLKTFMLIKIHCMKYPARESRQELDRLVRMTYCDKLPIPKIKRFIYFGTPYWFLNLVRSVYQPIKWMRRM
;
A
#
# COMPACT_ATOMS: atom_id res chain seq x y z
N GLU A 1 -12.65 10.14 -4.20
CA GLU A 1 -12.39 8.86 -4.91
C GLU A 1 -10.97 8.87 -5.44
N HIS A 2 -10.24 7.79 -5.25
CA HIS A 2 -8.89 7.65 -5.80
C HIS A 2 -8.94 6.56 -6.87
N PRO A 3 -8.49 6.84 -8.10
CA PRO A 3 -8.50 5.84 -9.16
C PRO A 3 -7.59 4.66 -8.80
N VAL A 4 -8.05 3.44 -9.04
CA VAL A 4 -7.27 2.21 -8.84
C VAL A 4 -6.15 2.10 -9.88
N LEU A 5 -6.48 2.43 -11.12
CA LEU A 5 -5.53 2.62 -12.21
C LEU A 5 -5.56 4.09 -12.66
N SER A 6 -4.46 4.59 -13.18
CA SER A 6 -4.39 5.94 -13.77
C SER A 6 -5.04 5.98 -15.16
N LEU A 7 -6.29 5.52 -15.23
CA LEU A 7 -7.13 5.47 -16.44
C LEU A 7 -8.59 5.63 -16.03
N ASP A 8 -9.33 6.36 -16.82
CA ASP A 8 -10.77 6.57 -16.69
C ASP A 8 -11.58 5.58 -17.55
N LEU A 9 -11.04 4.39 -17.82
CA LEU A 9 -11.65 3.42 -18.75
C LEU A 9 -11.41 1.99 -18.28
N THR A 10 -12.35 1.10 -18.58
CA THR A 10 -12.17 -0.35 -18.46
C THR A 10 -10.90 -0.80 -19.18
N PHE A 11 -10.03 -1.49 -18.48
CA PHE A 11 -8.74 -1.93 -18.99
C PHE A 11 -8.51 -3.41 -18.68
N SER A 12 -8.05 -4.16 -19.68
CA SER A 12 -7.75 -5.59 -19.54
C SER A 12 -6.29 -5.86 -19.88
N ALA A 13 -5.69 -6.82 -19.19
CA ALA A 13 -4.32 -7.26 -19.43
C ALA A 13 -4.18 -8.77 -19.21
N ASP A 14 -3.37 -9.42 -20.01
CA ASP A 14 -2.87 -10.76 -19.71
C ASP A 14 -1.53 -10.64 -18.97
N LEU A 15 -1.56 -10.90 -17.67
CA LEU A 15 -0.38 -10.75 -16.83
C LEU A 15 0.72 -11.79 -17.09
N ALA A 16 0.45 -12.84 -17.88
CA ALA A 16 1.51 -13.73 -18.38
C ALA A 16 2.37 -13.05 -19.45
N ASN A 17 1.77 -12.15 -20.23
CA ASN A 17 2.50 -11.30 -21.16
C ASN A 17 3.29 -10.23 -20.40
N SER A 18 4.60 -10.22 -20.51
CA SER A 18 5.47 -9.30 -19.77
C SER A 18 5.19 -7.81 -20.06
N ALA A 19 4.90 -7.47 -21.32
CA ALA A 19 4.62 -6.09 -21.73
C ALA A 19 3.29 -5.60 -21.15
N GLU A 20 2.23 -6.41 -21.25
CA GLU A 20 0.91 -6.09 -20.68
C GLU A 20 0.95 -6.03 -19.14
N ARG A 21 1.69 -6.95 -18.52
CA ARG A 21 1.93 -6.96 -17.08
C ARG A 21 2.62 -5.69 -16.60
N LEU A 22 3.71 -5.29 -17.26
CA LEU A 22 4.42 -4.06 -16.92
C LEU A 22 3.54 -2.83 -17.13
N GLU A 23 2.73 -2.80 -18.18
CA GLU A 23 1.79 -1.70 -18.42
C GLU A 23 0.74 -1.63 -17.30
N TRP A 24 0.17 -2.77 -16.85
CA TRP A 24 -0.73 -2.83 -15.70
C TRP A 24 -0.06 -2.29 -14.43
N PHE A 25 1.15 -2.75 -14.11
CA PHE A 25 1.90 -2.33 -12.93
C PHE A 25 2.27 -0.86 -12.99
N ARG A 26 2.63 -0.36 -14.16
CA ARG A 26 2.96 1.05 -14.38
C ARG A 26 1.75 1.97 -14.16
N ARG A 27 0.56 1.52 -14.56
CA ARG A 27 -0.69 2.27 -14.41
C ARG A 27 -1.29 2.16 -13.01
N ALA A 28 -0.90 1.19 -12.22
CA ALA A 28 -1.39 1.04 -10.85
C ALA A 28 -1.19 2.33 -10.04
N ALA A 29 -2.27 2.86 -9.51
CA ALA A 29 -2.30 4.05 -8.68
C ALA A 29 -2.39 3.71 -7.18
N THR A 30 -3.13 2.65 -6.84
CA THR A 30 -3.33 2.17 -5.47
C THR A 30 -3.10 0.66 -5.39
N THR A 31 -3.02 0.12 -4.16
CA THR A 31 -2.81 -1.31 -3.93
C THR A 31 -4.00 -2.18 -4.36
N GLU A 32 -5.17 -1.61 -4.59
CA GLU A 32 -6.32 -2.31 -5.18
C GLU A 32 -5.99 -2.86 -6.57
N ALA A 33 -5.18 -2.17 -7.37
CA ALA A 33 -4.66 -2.69 -8.64
C ALA A 33 -3.84 -3.98 -8.47
N PHE A 34 -3.35 -4.23 -7.27
CA PHE A 34 -2.63 -5.43 -6.84
C PHE A 34 -3.47 -6.30 -5.90
N PHE A 35 -4.79 -6.25 -6.08
CA PHE A 35 -5.73 -7.13 -5.39
C PHE A 35 -5.81 -6.95 -3.86
N SER A 36 -5.50 -5.77 -3.29
CA SER A 36 -5.53 -5.56 -1.84
C SER A 36 -6.92 -5.69 -1.23
N PHE A 37 -7.94 -5.28 -1.97
CA PHE A 37 -9.32 -5.28 -1.51
C PHE A 37 -10.07 -6.53 -1.99
N ILE A 38 -10.07 -7.57 -1.17
CA ILE A 38 -10.63 -8.89 -1.53
C ILE A 38 -12.10 -8.83 -1.96
N SER A 39 -12.91 -7.94 -1.39
CA SER A 39 -14.33 -7.78 -1.74
C SER A 39 -14.53 -7.17 -3.13
N GLY A 40 -13.54 -6.47 -3.68
CA GLY A 40 -13.55 -5.92 -5.04
C GLY A 40 -13.05 -6.88 -6.10
N ILE A 41 -12.82 -8.16 -5.77
CA ILE A 41 -12.26 -9.14 -6.70
C ILE A 41 -13.32 -10.15 -7.10
N ILE A 42 -13.58 -10.23 -8.41
CA ILE A 42 -14.39 -11.30 -9.00
C ILE A 42 -13.45 -12.22 -9.75
N VAL A 43 -13.40 -13.48 -9.34
CA VAL A 43 -12.48 -14.48 -9.94
C VAL A 43 -13.23 -15.77 -10.24
N ARG A 44 -12.92 -16.39 -11.38
CA ARG A 44 -13.46 -17.70 -11.73
C ARG A 44 -12.99 -18.76 -10.73
N ARG A 45 -13.91 -19.61 -10.26
CA ARG A 45 -13.61 -20.65 -9.26
C ARG A 45 -12.43 -21.53 -9.67
N GLU A 46 -12.39 -21.99 -10.92
CA GLU A 46 -11.34 -22.87 -11.43
C GLU A 46 -9.97 -22.17 -11.34
N LYS A 47 -9.90 -20.88 -11.69
CA LYS A 47 -8.68 -20.09 -11.57
C LYS A 47 -8.27 -19.93 -10.11
N TRP A 48 -9.21 -19.61 -9.23
CA TRP A 48 -8.93 -19.51 -7.80
C TRP A 48 -8.40 -20.82 -7.22
N GLN A 49 -9.00 -21.95 -7.61
CA GLN A 49 -8.61 -23.29 -7.13
C GLN A 49 -7.28 -23.77 -7.71
N SER A 50 -6.92 -23.35 -8.94
CA SER A 50 -5.63 -23.70 -9.54
C SER A 50 -4.44 -22.93 -8.94
N GLY A 51 -4.70 -21.82 -8.23
CA GLY A 51 -3.66 -21.04 -7.56
C GLY A 51 -3.20 -21.71 -6.26
N GLU A 52 -1.92 -21.93 -6.13
CA GLU A 52 -1.32 -22.38 -4.88
C GLU A 52 -1.10 -21.21 -3.93
N LEU A 53 -1.32 -21.44 -2.63
CA LEU A 53 -0.96 -20.48 -1.60
C LEU A 53 0.41 -20.83 -1.04
N PRO A 54 1.46 -20.03 -1.32
CA PRO A 54 2.78 -20.30 -0.78
C PRO A 54 2.76 -20.30 0.76
N MET A 55 3.44 -21.27 1.37
CA MET A 55 3.53 -21.44 2.82
C MET A 55 3.92 -20.15 3.56
N ALA A 56 4.75 -19.33 2.93
CA ALA A 56 5.17 -18.03 3.45
C ALA A 56 4.02 -17.04 3.70
N PHE A 57 2.86 -17.24 3.07
CA PHE A 57 1.71 -16.34 3.16
C PHE A 57 0.47 -16.96 3.83
N THR A 58 0.53 -18.21 4.30
CA THR A 58 -0.62 -18.90 4.93
C THR A 58 -1.15 -18.22 6.18
N LYS A 59 -0.29 -17.49 6.91
CA LYS A 59 -0.66 -16.72 8.11
C LYS A 59 -0.61 -15.20 7.85
N SER A 60 -0.59 -14.79 6.58
CA SER A 60 -0.53 -13.40 6.17
C SER A 60 -1.92 -12.86 5.82
N CYS A 61 -2.17 -11.58 6.10
CA CYS A 61 -3.35 -10.88 5.60
C CYS A 61 -3.41 -10.85 4.06
N TRP A 62 -2.29 -11.12 3.39
CA TRP A 62 -2.12 -11.04 1.93
C TRP A 62 -2.17 -12.40 1.22
N GLY A 63 -2.70 -13.43 1.86
CA GLY A 63 -2.80 -14.77 1.27
C GLY A 63 -3.57 -14.80 -0.06
N HIS A 64 -4.64 -14.01 -0.19
CA HIS A 64 -5.41 -13.88 -1.42
C HIS A 64 -4.60 -13.22 -2.54
N VAL A 65 -3.81 -12.18 -2.23
CA VAL A 65 -2.90 -11.53 -3.18
C VAL A 65 -1.81 -12.49 -3.62
N ALA A 66 -1.18 -13.20 -2.66
CA ALA A 66 -0.14 -14.18 -2.95
C ALA A 66 -0.64 -15.29 -3.88
N ARG A 67 -1.88 -15.77 -3.66
CA ARG A 67 -2.51 -16.76 -4.55
C ARG A 67 -2.67 -16.23 -5.97
N LEU A 68 -3.15 -14.99 -6.14
CA LEU A 68 -3.35 -14.37 -7.45
C LEU A 68 -2.00 -14.06 -8.13
N PHE A 69 -1.01 -13.57 -7.39
CA PHE A 69 0.32 -13.36 -7.96
C PHE A 69 1.00 -14.66 -8.41
N GLY A 70 0.75 -15.77 -7.70
CA GLY A 70 1.20 -17.11 -8.14
C GLY A 70 0.61 -17.54 -9.48
N LEU A 71 -0.54 -17.02 -9.87
CA LEU A 71 -1.18 -17.31 -11.15
C LEU A 71 -0.65 -16.48 -12.32
N VAL A 72 0.13 -15.43 -12.08
CA VAL A 72 0.63 -14.53 -13.12
C VAL A 72 1.37 -15.31 -14.21
N ALA A 73 2.32 -16.16 -13.83
CA ALA A 73 3.10 -16.97 -14.77
C ALA A 73 2.25 -18.01 -15.52
N SER A 74 1.12 -18.46 -14.95
CA SER A 74 0.20 -19.45 -15.54
C SER A 74 -0.96 -18.85 -16.34
N GLY A 75 -0.91 -17.56 -16.65
CA GLY A 75 -1.90 -16.89 -17.49
C GLY A 75 -3.06 -16.30 -16.71
N LEU A 76 -2.78 -15.37 -15.79
CA LEU A 76 -3.81 -14.57 -15.12
C LEU A 76 -4.21 -13.41 -16.02
N LYS A 77 -5.43 -13.48 -16.58
CA LYS A 77 -6.04 -12.34 -17.27
C LYS A 77 -6.83 -11.52 -16.26
N VAL A 78 -6.61 -10.22 -16.26
CA VAL A 78 -7.27 -9.27 -15.37
C VAL A 78 -8.03 -8.24 -16.18
N CYS A 79 -9.17 -7.77 -15.62
CA CYS A 79 -9.94 -6.68 -16.19
C CYS A 79 -10.26 -5.71 -15.03
N TYR A 80 -9.87 -4.47 -15.19
CA TYR A 80 -10.34 -3.38 -14.32
C TYR A 80 -11.65 -2.84 -14.90
N VAL A 81 -12.68 -2.77 -14.07
CA VAL A 81 -13.98 -2.21 -14.40
C VAL A 81 -14.10 -0.88 -13.66
N ASP A 82 -14.22 0.22 -14.41
CA ASP A 82 -14.34 1.57 -13.87
C ASP A 82 -15.80 1.88 -13.48
N GLU A 83 -16.33 1.05 -12.57
CA GLU A 83 -17.66 1.21 -11.98
C GLU A 83 -17.60 0.90 -10.49
N ILE A 84 -18.31 1.67 -9.69
CA ILE A 84 -18.38 1.47 -8.23
C ILE A 84 -19.50 0.46 -7.94
N TRP A 85 -19.12 -0.79 -7.70
CA TRP A 85 -20.08 -1.84 -7.31
C TRP A 85 -20.14 -2.10 -5.81
N LEU A 86 -19.11 -1.67 -5.10
CA LEU A 86 -18.98 -1.89 -3.66
C LEU A 86 -18.51 -0.60 -2.98
N ASP A 87 -19.17 -0.25 -1.90
CA ASP A 87 -18.74 0.85 -1.03
C ASP A 87 -18.12 0.30 0.26
N GLN A 88 -17.08 0.96 0.73
CA GLN A 88 -16.43 0.58 1.97
C GLN A 88 -17.29 0.95 3.17
N ARG A 89 -17.65 -0.04 3.98
CA ARG A 89 -18.31 0.23 5.26
C ARG A 89 -17.33 0.95 6.19
N GLY A 90 -17.71 2.13 6.63
CA GLY A 90 -16.95 2.89 7.64
C GLY A 90 -16.86 2.13 8.98
N GLU A 91 -15.86 2.46 9.77
CA GLU A 91 -15.64 1.97 11.14
C GLU A 91 -15.41 0.45 11.30
N ASN A 92 -15.23 -0.28 10.22
CA ASN A 92 -14.95 -1.73 10.23
C ASN A 92 -13.46 -2.03 9.95
N ASP A 93 -12.56 -1.38 10.67
CA ASP A 93 -11.13 -1.70 10.58
C ASP A 93 -10.74 -2.76 11.60
N SER A 94 -10.66 -4.02 11.16
CA SER A 94 -10.30 -5.17 11.99
C SER A 94 -8.86 -5.12 12.55
N PHE A 95 -8.07 -4.11 12.17
CA PHE A 95 -6.68 -3.93 12.64
C PHE A 95 -6.51 -2.73 13.57
N ALA A 96 -7.59 -1.97 13.82
CA ALA A 96 -7.53 -0.73 14.59
C ALA A 96 -7.12 -0.94 16.06
N ASP A 97 -7.47 -2.07 16.66
CA ASP A 97 -7.15 -2.44 18.04
C ASP A 97 -5.64 -2.65 18.29
N LYS A 98 -4.89 -3.06 17.27
CA LYS A 98 -3.43 -3.28 17.33
C LYS A 98 -2.59 -2.04 17.05
N GLY A 99 -3.23 -0.88 16.87
CA GLY A 99 -2.59 0.39 16.62
C GLY A 99 -2.29 0.68 15.14
N ILE A 100 -2.12 1.98 14.84
CA ILE A 100 -1.96 2.45 13.46
C ILE A 100 -0.61 2.06 12.85
N VAL A 101 0.45 2.02 13.65
CA VAL A 101 1.79 1.59 13.19
C VAL A 101 1.76 0.13 12.76
N ASN A 102 1.04 -0.74 13.50
CA ASN A 102 0.86 -2.14 13.09
C ASN A 102 0.10 -2.28 11.77
N ARG A 103 -0.94 -1.46 11.56
CA ARG A 103 -1.66 -1.44 10.26
C ARG A 103 -0.73 -1.08 9.11
N PHE A 104 0.12 -0.07 9.29
CA PHE A 104 1.13 0.33 8.30
C PHE A 104 2.15 -0.77 8.04
N ARG A 105 2.59 -1.44 9.10
CA ARG A 105 3.49 -2.59 8.99
C ARG A 105 2.88 -3.68 8.10
N ILE A 106 1.62 -4.06 8.32
CA ILE A 106 0.94 -5.07 7.51
C ILE A 106 0.95 -4.68 6.02
N GLY A 107 0.60 -3.43 5.68
CA GLY A 107 0.59 -2.96 4.30
C GLY A 107 1.98 -2.93 3.68
N ILE A 108 2.90 -2.21 4.31
CA ILE A 108 4.24 -1.97 3.76
C ILE A 108 5.04 -3.27 3.64
N GLU A 109 5.20 -4.03 4.73
CA GLU A 109 5.96 -5.30 4.71
C GLU A 109 5.32 -6.34 3.80
N GLY A 110 3.99 -6.41 3.84
CA GLY A 110 3.25 -7.38 3.05
C GLY A 110 3.51 -7.20 1.56
N TYR A 111 3.38 -5.99 1.05
CA TYR A 111 3.61 -5.71 -0.37
C TYR A 111 5.08 -5.74 -0.78
N HIS A 112 6.01 -5.32 0.07
CA HIS A 112 7.43 -5.52 -0.20
C HIS A 112 7.76 -7.01 -0.33
N ARG A 113 7.27 -7.84 0.59
CA ARG A 113 7.48 -9.29 0.56
C ARG A 113 6.82 -9.94 -0.67
N LEU A 114 5.60 -9.52 -1.03
CA LEU A 114 4.95 -9.98 -2.25
C LEU A 114 5.76 -9.64 -3.51
N ALA A 115 6.24 -8.39 -3.60
CA ALA A 115 7.08 -7.95 -4.70
C ALA A 115 8.34 -8.80 -4.84
N ASP A 116 9.07 -9.00 -3.73
CA ASP A 116 10.33 -9.73 -3.73
C ASP A 116 10.15 -11.23 -4.05
N VAL A 117 9.10 -11.86 -3.51
CA VAL A 117 8.86 -13.30 -3.70
C VAL A 117 8.37 -13.64 -5.11
N PHE A 118 7.46 -12.83 -5.68
CA PHE A 118 6.84 -13.17 -6.96
C PHE A 118 7.53 -12.58 -8.18
N PHE A 119 8.21 -11.45 -8.02
CA PHE A 119 8.82 -10.75 -9.16
C PHE A 119 10.34 -10.56 -9.03
N GLY A 120 10.88 -10.77 -7.84
CA GLY A 120 12.29 -10.50 -7.54
C GLY A 120 12.53 -9.03 -7.17
N HIS A 121 13.52 -8.82 -6.28
CA HIS A 121 13.79 -7.53 -5.65
C HIS A 121 14.05 -6.39 -6.65
N ASP A 122 14.82 -6.66 -7.70
CA ASP A 122 15.28 -5.65 -8.66
C ASP A 122 14.44 -5.59 -9.95
N SER A 123 13.29 -6.28 -10.00
CA SER A 123 12.40 -6.25 -11.17
C SER A 123 11.64 -4.92 -11.31
N GLU A 124 11.20 -4.61 -12.53
CA GLU A 124 10.35 -3.44 -12.78
C GLU A 124 8.99 -3.57 -12.10
N GLU A 125 8.43 -4.78 -12.03
CA GLU A 125 7.20 -5.06 -11.30
C GLU A 125 7.34 -4.71 -9.82
N ALA A 126 8.41 -5.18 -9.19
CA ALA A 126 8.68 -4.87 -7.78
C ALA A 126 8.91 -3.36 -7.56
N PHE A 127 9.56 -2.68 -8.49
CA PHE A 127 9.70 -1.22 -8.47
C PHE A 127 8.32 -0.53 -8.49
N HIS A 128 7.40 -0.95 -9.38
CA HIS A 128 6.08 -0.34 -9.46
C HIS A 128 5.21 -0.64 -8.24
N ILE A 129 5.26 -1.84 -7.67
CA ILE A 129 4.59 -2.14 -6.39
C ILE A 129 5.11 -1.19 -5.29
N ARG A 130 6.43 -1.06 -5.14
CA ARG A 130 7.03 -0.15 -4.14
C ARG A 130 6.67 1.31 -4.38
N ARG A 131 6.59 1.75 -5.64
CA ARG A 131 6.14 3.09 -6.02
C ARG A 131 4.71 3.36 -5.51
N VAL A 132 3.80 2.41 -5.69
CA VAL A 132 2.41 2.53 -5.19
C VAL A 132 2.41 2.62 -3.67
N ILE A 133 3.15 1.76 -2.98
CA ILE A 133 3.31 1.81 -1.52
C ILE A 133 3.86 3.18 -1.05
N GLN A 134 4.85 3.75 -1.75
CA GLN A 134 5.40 5.08 -1.44
C GLN A 134 4.38 6.21 -1.63
N ASN A 135 3.41 6.04 -2.51
CA ASN A 135 2.35 7.02 -2.75
C ASN A 135 1.23 6.91 -1.68
N GLU A 136 0.76 5.70 -1.40
CA GLU A 136 -0.26 5.46 -0.37
C GLU A 136 0.24 5.82 1.03
N PHE A 137 1.45 5.34 1.38
CA PHE A 137 2.11 5.66 2.64
C PHE A 137 3.04 6.87 2.47
N GLY A 138 2.43 8.01 2.05
CA GLY A 138 3.17 9.22 1.75
C GLY A 138 3.82 9.88 2.98
N LEU A 139 4.78 10.78 2.73
CA LEU A 139 5.51 11.51 3.78
C LEU A 139 4.58 12.22 4.76
N LYS A 140 3.52 12.87 4.26
CA LYS A 140 2.52 13.55 5.09
C LYS A 140 1.89 12.59 6.10
N THR A 141 1.54 11.39 5.66
CA THR A 141 0.92 10.37 6.50
C THR A 141 1.90 9.87 7.56
N PHE A 142 3.16 9.60 7.20
CA PHE A 142 4.19 9.25 8.17
C PHE A 142 4.44 10.35 9.21
N MET A 143 4.42 11.63 8.81
CA MET A 143 4.54 12.75 9.74
C MET A 143 3.38 12.83 10.73
N LEU A 144 2.14 12.60 10.27
CA LEU A 144 0.96 12.56 11.14
C LEU A 144 1.03 11.41 12.14
N ILE A 145 1.48 10.22 11.70
CA ILE A 145 1.65 9.07 12.60
C ILE A 145 2.81 9.30 13.56
N LYS A 146 3.88 9.95 13.14
CA LYS A 146 4.98 10.36 14.01
C LYS A 146 4.47 11.20 15.20
N ILE A 147 3.53 12.14 14.95
CA ILE A 147 2.86 12.91 16.01
C ILE A 147 1.97 12.00 16.86
N HIS A 148 1.25 11.05 16.24
CA HIS A 148 0.39 10.12 16.94
C HIS A 148 1.18 9.23 17.92
N CYS A 149 2.34 8.71 17.52
CA CYS A 149 3.22 7.92 18.37
C CYS A 149 3.70 8.70 19.62
N MET A 150 3.86 10.03 19.51
CA MET A 150 4.20 10.86 20.68
C MET A 150 3.05 10.96 21.67
N LYS A 151 1.83 11.06 21.15
CA LYS A 151 0.63 11.19 21.99
C LYS A 151 0.28 9.88 22.69
N TYR A 152 0.60 8.74 22.09
CA TYR A 152 0.23 7.40 22.58
C TYR A 152 1.45 6.45 22.63
N PRO A 153 2.51 6.79 23.39
CA PRO A 153 3.76 6.03 23.36
C PRO A 153 3.63 4.59 23.91
N ALA A 154 2.62 4.35 24.76
CA ALA A 154 2.35 3.00 25.29
C ALA A 154 1.69 2.07 24.26
N ARG A 155 1.06 2.64 23.23
CA ARG A 155 0.30 1.89 22.20
C ARG A 155 1.04 1.78 20.87
N GLU A 156 1.87 2.78 20.56
CA GLU A 156 2.49 2.94 19.24
C GLU A 156 4.01 2.95 19.34
N SER A 157 4.65 2.10 18.54
CA SER A 157 6.10 2.02 18.51
C SER A 157 6.70 3.00 17.51
N ARG A 158 7.43 4.00 18.03
CA ARG A 158 8.20 4.93 17.20
C ARG A 158 9.33 4.24 16.44
N GLN A 159 10.02 3.31 17.10
CA GLN A 159 11.11 2.57 16.45
C GLN A 159 10.61 1.78 15.25
N GLU A 160 9.45 1.17 15.39
CA GLU A 160 8.81 0.44 14.30
C GLU A 160 8.39 1.39 13.17
N LEU A 161 7.82 2.55 13.47
CA LEU A 161 7.49 3.56 12.48
C LEU A 161 8.73 4.03 11.71
N ASP A 162 9.83 4.32 12.42
CA ASP A 162 11.10 4.74 11.82
C ASP A 162 11.67 3.64 10.88
N ARG A 163 11.52 2.37 11.27
CA ARG A 163 11.88 1.21 10.44
C ARG A 163 11.05 1.16 9.15
N LEU A 164 9.74 1.32 9.27
CA LEU A 164 8.83 1.33 8.12
C LEU A 164 9.13 2.48 7.15
N VAL A 165 9.47 3.67 7.66
CA VAL A 165 9.91 4.79 6.81
C VAL A 165 11.19 4.45 6.04
N ARG A 166 12.16 3.83 6.69
CA ARG A 166 13.40 3.37 6.01
C ARG A 166 13.10 2.35 4.93
N MET A 167 12.19 1.43 5.19
CA MET A 167 11.76 0.40 4.25
C MET A 167 11.01 1.00 3.06
N THR A 168 10.04 1.89 3.31
CA THR A 168 9.25 2.53 2.26
C THR A 168 10.10 3.40 1.34
N TYR A 169 11.08 4.11 1.88
CA TYR A 169 11.96 5.02 1.12
C TYR A 169 13.38 4.44 0.98
N CYS A 170 13.48 3.14 0.70
CA CYS A 170 14.77 2.46 0.53
C CYS A 170 15.42 2.70 -0.83
N ASP A 171 14.65 3.15 -1.85
CA ASP A 171 15.15 3.31 -3.20
C ASP A 171 16.31 4.30 -3.31
N LYS A 172 17.18 4.03 -4.29
CA LYS A 172 18.34 4.87 -4.59
C LYS A 172 17.99 6.20 -5.26
N LEU A 173 16.74 6.36 -5.68
CA LEU A 173 16.23 7.56 -6.34
C LEU A 173 16.27 8.79 -5.42
N PRO A 174 16.41 10.02 -5.97
CA PRO A 174 16.56 11.23 -5.17
C PRO A 174 15.31 11.56 -4.33
N ILE A 175 14.11 11.37 -4.88
CA ILE A 175 12.86 11.73 -4.20
C ILE A 175 12.63 10.92 -2.91
N PRO A 176 12.73 9.59 -2.88
CA PRO A 176 12.68 8.80 -1.65
C PRO A 176 13.74 9.22 -0.62
N LYS A 177 14.96 9.50 -1.06
CA LYS A 177 16.04 9.98 -0.17
C LYS A 177 15.68 11.32 0.50
N ILE A 178 15.13 12.27 -0.29
CA ILE A 178 14.69 13.58 0.24
C ILE A 178 13.55 13.38 1.24
N LYS A 179 12.53 12.57 0.91
CA LYS A 179 11.42 12.28 1.83
C LYS A 179 11.93 11.69 3.15
N ARG A 180 12.86 10.74 3.07
CA ARG A 180 13.51 10.14 4.25
C ARG A 180 14.28 11.17 5.07
N PHE A 181 15.07 12.02 4.41
CA PHE A 181 15.81 13.10 5.07
C PHE A 181 14.86 14.06 5.79
N ILE A 182 13.78 14.50 5.13
CA ILE A 182 12.77 15.39 5.75
C ILE A 182 12.15 14.71 6.99
N TYR A 183 11.76 13.43 6.88
CA TYR A 183 11.16 12.71 8.00
C TYR A 183 12.08 12.67 9.23
N PHE A 184 13.35 12.25 9.05
CA PHE A 184 14.29 12.12 10.16
C PHE A 184 14.83 13.48 10.64
N GLY A 185 15.00 14.45 9.74
CA GLY A 185 15.47 15.81 10.05
C GLY A 185 14.43 16.70 10.73
N THR A 186 13.14 16.35 10.65
CA THR A 186 12.09 17.16 11.28
C THR A 186 11.96 16.80 12.77
N PRO A 187 12.31 17.72 13.70
CA PRO A 187 12.22 17.44 15.13
C PRO A 187 10.76 17.44 15.61
N TYR A 188 10.48 16.69 16.67
CA TYR A 188 9.13 16.52 17.20
C TYR A 188 8.48 17.82 17.69
N TRP A 189 9.26 18.70 18.34
CA TRP A 189 8.73 19.97 18.81
C TRP A 189 8.21 20.84 17.67
N PHE A 190 8.87 20.80 16.49
CA PHE A 190 8.41 21.51 15.30
C PHE A 190 7.08 20.95 14.78
N LEU A 191 6.93 19.62 14.76
CA LEU A 191 5.67 18.98 14.37
C LEU A 191 4.51 19.34 15.29
N ASN A 192 4.75 19.46 16.60
CA ASN A 192 3.76 19.90 17.57
C ASN A 192 3.37 21.37 17.34
N LEU A 193 4.32 22.23 17.04
CA LEU A 193 4.06 23.62 16.70
C LEU A 193 3.18 23.73 15.45
N VAL A 194 3.53 23.04 14.38
CA VAL A 194 2.74 23.00 13.13
C VAL A 194 1.33 22.50 13.40
N ARG A 195 1.17 21.48 14.23
CA ARG A 195 -0.15 20.95 14.60
C ARG A 195 -0.99 21.97 15.36
N SER A 196 -0.42 22.67 16.35
CA SER A 196 -1.14 23.66 17.16
C SER A 196 -1.64 24.84 16.32
N VAL A 197 -0.92 25.19 15.26
CA VAL A 197 -1.31 26.24 14.31
C VAL A 197 -2.34 25.72 13.30
N TYR A 198 -2.20 24.47 12.83
CA TYR A 198 -3.05 23.92 11.77
C TYR A 198 -4.45 23.49 12.24
N GLN A 199 -4.60 23.02 13.47
CA GLN A 199 -5.91 22.60 14.00
C GLN A 199 -6.95 23.72 14.05
N PRO A 200 -6.65 24.94 14.52
CA PRO A 200 -7.59 26.06 14.49
C PRO A 200 -8.03 26.43 13.06
N ILE A 201 -7.11 26.40 12.09
CA ILE A 201 -7.41 26.74 10.70
C ILE A 201 -8.38 25.73 10.08
N LYS A 202 -8.23 24.44 10.38
CA LYS A 202 -9.14 23.40 9.88
C LYS A 202 -10.55 23.49 10.50
N TRP A 203 -10.63 23.95 11.74
CA TRP A 203 -11.90 24.19 12.42
C TRP A 203 -12.65 25.41 11.82
N MET A 204 -11.94 26.52 11.57
CA MET A 204 -12.51 27.70 10.92
C MET A 204 -13.01 27.45 9.48
N ARG A 205 -12.45 26.49 8.74
CA ARG A 205 -12.92 26.12 7.39
C ARG A 205 -14.14 25.21 7.38
N ARG A 206 -14.58 24.71 8.53
CA ARG A 206 -15.77 23.86 8.70
C ARG A 206 -16.97 24.63 9.26
N MET A 207 -16.80 25.90 9.65
CA MET A 207 -17.84 26.87 9.91
C MET A 207 -18.18 27.65 8.64
#